data_cf4ca1d136f3abcc004cec9664fcfa39
#
_entry.id   cf4ca1d136f3abcc004cec9664fcfa39
#
_cell.length_a   1.000
_cell.length_b   1.000
_cell.length_c   1.000
_cell.angle_alpha   90.00
_cell.angle_beta   90.00
_cell.angle_gamma   90.00
#
_symmetry.space_group_name_H-M   'P 1'
#
loop_
_entity.id
_entity.type
_entity.pdbx_description
1 polymer ?
#
loop_
_entity_poly.entity_id
_entity_poly.type
_entity_poly.pdbx_seq_one_letter_code
_entity_poly.pdbx_strand_id
1 'polypeptide(L)'
;MADESCNEKNSCGDCGKSNSCASERKDEHEQGLLRQRMASIKHKCMVMSGKGGVGKSTVATNLAVTLAMEGYRVGLMDADIHGPNIPKMMGIEDERPSAAVEGLVPISTPYGLKVMSIGFFLQSKDDAIIWRGPLKHNLIKQFLGDVHWGELDFLIVDLPPGTGDEALTIAQLAPNLSGAVIVTTPQDVATMDARKSVKFIQKLEVPVLGIIENMSGMICPHSKEPIDLFGKGGGKKIADELAVPFLGSIPIDIDMRIAGDEGRPFIIRRGNSPTWEAVDKVMEALIKVVEG
;
A
#
# COMPACT_ATOMS: atom_id res chain seq x y z
N MET A 1 47.51 6.38 2.78
CA MET A 1 48.06 5.03 2.83
C MET A 1 46.87 4.10 2.66
N ALA A 2 46.87 3.35 1.60
CA ALA A 2 45.74 2.57 1.15
C ALA A 2 45.45 1.42 2.13
N ASP A 3 44.22 1.25 2.49
CA ASP A 3 43.69 0.17 3.31
C ASP A 3 43.64 -1.10 2.38
N GLU A 4 44.49 -2.09 2.69
CA GLU A 4 44.52 -3.32 1.92
C GLU A 4 43.23 -4.13 2.18
N SER A 5 42.46 -4.30 1.13
CA SER A 5 41.31 -5.18 1.05
C SER A 5 41.64 -6.60 1.54
N CYS A 6 40.79 -7.15 2.40
CA CYS A 6 40.84 -8.56 2.80
C CYS A 6 40.81 -9.46 1.54
N ASN A 7 41.91 -10.14 1.27
CA ASN A 7 42.04 -11.06 0.16
C ASN A 7 41.37 -12.40 0.50
N GLU A 8 40.63 -12.99 -0.42
CA GLU A 8 39.72 -14.15 -0.29
C GLU A 8 40.29 -15.45 0.29
N LYS A 9 41.52 -15.45 0.81
CA LYS A 9 42.23 -16.66 1.27
C LYS A 9 42.60 -16.73 2.73
N ASN A 10 42.32 -15.71 3.54
CA ASN A 10 42.62 -15.74 4.98
C ASN A 10 41.36 -15.90 5.80
N SER A 11 41.29 -16.98 6.58
CA SER A 11 40.20 -17.23 7.53
C SER A 11 40.03 -16.05 8.48
N CYS A 12 38.81 -15.53 8.58
CA CYS A 12 38.42 -14.42 9.49
C CYS A 12 38.69 -14.69 11.00
N GLY A 13 39.37 -15.74 11.35
CA GLY A 13 39.65 -16.09 12.76
C GLY A 13 40.62 -15.18 13.48
N ASP A 14 41.39 -14.35 12.78
CA ASP A 14 42.52 -13.62 13.37
C ASP A 14 42.35 -12.08 13.34
N CYS A 15 41.28 -11.57 12.78
CA CYS A 15 41.01 -10.14 12.79
C CYS A 15 39.95 -9.81 13.85
N GLY A 16 40.25 -8.90 14.77
CA GLY A 16 39.33 -8.44 15.83
C GLY A 16 38.02 -7.81 15.33
N LYS A 17 37.75 -7.85 13.99
CA LYS A 17 36.53 -7.38 13.30
C LYS A 17 35.64 -8.51 12.79
N SER A 18 35.84 -9.78 13.23
CA SER A 18 35.10 -10.93 12.69
C SER A 18 33.57 -10.77 12.78
N ASN A 19 33.06 -10.14 13.84
CA ASN A 19 31.62 -9.90 14.02
C ASN A 19 31.07 -8.81 13.07
N SER A 20 31.86 -7.77 12.76
CA SER A 20 31.44 -6.72 11.81
C SER A 20 31.42 -7.24 10.36
N CYS A 21 32.42 -8.02 9.96
CA CYS A 21 32.44 -8.64 8.63
C CYS A 21 31.32 -9.69 8.41
N ALA A 22 30.86 -10.33 9.48
CA ALA A 22 29.73 -11.27 9.41
C ALA A 22 28.38 -10.52 9.30
N SER A 23 28.24 -9.38 10.00
CA SER A 23 27.04 -8.53 9.90
C SER A 23 26.95 -7.83 8.54
N GLU A 24 28.05 -7.29 8.04
CA GLU A 24 28.11 -6.63 6.73
C GLU A 24 27.70 -7.58 5.59
N ARG A 25 28.22 -8.81 5.58
CA ARG A 25 27.85 -9.84 4.59
C ARG A 25 26.37 -10.25 4.70
N LYS A 26 25.81 -10.27 5.92
CA LYS A 26 24.39 -10.55 6.12
C LYS A 26 23.55 -9.43 5.57
N ASP A 27 23.89 -8.18 5.84
CA ASP A 27 23.18 -7.00 5.33
C ASP A 27 23.23 -6.91 3.81
N GLU A 28 24.38 -7.20 3.19
CA GLU A 28 24.53 -7.25 1.73
C GLU A 28 23.65 -8.36 1.11
N HIS A 29 23.59 -9.52 1.73
CA HIS A 29 22.76 -10.64 1.27
C HIS A 29 21.26 -10.27 1.37
N GLU A 30 20.80 -9.71 2.49
CA GLU A 30 19.44 -9.27 2.68
C GLU A 30 19.03 -8.17 1.68
N GLN A 31 19.93 -7.21 1.42
CA GLN A 31 19.72 -6.20 0.39
C GLN A 31 19.64 -6.78 -1.01
N GLY A 32 20.49 -7.79 -1.30
CA GLY A 32 20.46 -8.51 -2.57
C GLY A 32 19.12 -9.22 -2.82
N LEU A 33 18.63 -9.94 -1.81
CA LEU A 33 17.33 -10.61 -1.87
C LEU A 33 16.17 -9.62 -2.06
N LEU A 34 16.17 -8.51 -1.30
CA LEU A 34 15.17 -7.47 -1.44
C LEU A 34 15.15 -6.92 -2.87
N ARG A 35 16.31 -6.56 -3.42
CA ARG A 35 16.42 -6.05 -4.80
C ARG A 35 15.89 -7.06 -5.81
N GLN A 36 16.26 -8.33 -5.67
CA GLN A 36 15.82 -9.40 -6.56
C GLN A 36 14.30 -9.57 -6.51
N ARG A 37 13.71 -9.62 -5.33
CA ARG A 37 12.23 -9.75 -5.16
C ARG A 37 11.50 -8.55 -5.70
N MET A 38 11.98 -7.36 -5.42
CA MET A 38 11.36 -6.13 -5.94
C MET A 38 11.51 -5.98 -7.46
N ALA A 39 12.55 -6.55 -8.06
CA ALA A 39 12.73 -6.56 -9.51
C ALA A 39 11.70 -7.43 -10.25
N SER A 40 11.13 -8.46 -9.59
CA SER A 40 10.08 -9.31 -10.17
C SER A 40 8.68 -8.67 -10.11
N ILE A 41 8.56 -7.49 -9.52
CA ILE A 41 7.32 -6.72 -9.43
C ILE A 41 7.37 -5.54 -10.41
N LYS A 42 6.46 -5.55 -11.40
CA LYS A 42 6.45 -4.54 -12.47
C LYS A 42 6.11 -3.15 -11.93
N HIS A 43 4.98 -3.01 -11.26
CA HIS A 43 4.49 -1.74 -10.72
C HIS A 43 4.31 -1.81 -9.20
N LYS A 44 4.95 -0.89 -8.48
CA LYS A 44 4.85 -0.74 -7.03
C LYS A 44 4.19 0.60 -6.72
N CYS A 45 2.97 0.55 -6.19
CA CYS A 45 2.15 1.73 -5.96
C CYS A 45 1.83 1.89 -4.46
N MET A 46 2.24 2.99 -3.86
CA MET A 46 1.84 3.36 -2.50
C MET A 46 0.44 3.97 -2.51
N VAL A 47 -0.39 3.64 -1.53
CA VAL A 47 -1.67 4.32 -1.26
C VAL A 47 -1.55 5.05 0.06
N MET A 48 -1.71 6.36 0.01
CA MET A 48 -1.49 7.28 1.11
C MET A 48 -2.70 8.17 1.37
N SER A 49 -2.73 8.77 2.53
CA SER A 49 -3.69 9.83 2.87
C SER A 49 -3.08 10.82 3.83
N GLY A 50 -3.52 12.07 3.79
CA GLY A 50 -3.03 13.11 4.71
C GLY A 50 -3.56 12.96 6.12
N LYS A 51 -4.70 12.28 6.31
CA LYS A 51 -5.33 12.03 7.61
C LYS A 51 -6.04 10.68 7.65
N GLY A 52 -6.36 10.19 8.85
CA GLY A 52 -7.17 8.98 9.03
C GLY A 52 -8.64 9.19 8.66
N GLY A 53 -9.37 8.10 8.40
CA GLY A 53 -10.82 8.11 8.18
C GLY A 53 -11.28 8.53 6.77
N VAL A 54 -10.37 8.74 5.81
CA VAL A 54 -10.74 9.06 4.41
C VAL A 54 -11.04 7.83 3.55
N GLY A 55 -10.98 6.64 4.12
CA GLY A 55 -11.22 5.37 3.41
C GLY A 55 -10.05 4.88 2.56
N LYS A 56 -8.82 5.24 2.93
CA LYS A 56 -7.57 4.84 2.25
C LYS A 56 -7.50 3.32 2.03
N SER A 57 -7.62 2.51 3.09
CA SER A 57 -7.54 1.05 3.03
C SER A 57 -8.71 0.43 2.24
N THR A 58 -9.90 1.03 2.31
CA THR A 58 -11.05 0.64 1.48
C THR A 58 -10.75 0.83 -0.01
N VAL A 59 -10.17 1.98 -0.37
CA VAL A 59 -9.74 2.27 -1.74
C VAL A 59 -8.63 1.30 -2.17
N ALA A 60 -7.58 1.12 -1.35
CA ALA A 60 -6.48 0.22 -1.65
C ALA A 60 -6.95 -1.23 -1.88
N THR A 61 -7.84 -1.73 -1.00
CA THR A 61 -8.40 -3.08 -1.11
C THR A 61 -9.22 -3.25 -2.38
N ASN A 62 -10.17 -2.34 -2.66
CA ASN A 62 -11.01 -2.46 -3.84
C ASN A 62 -10.22 -2.29 -5.14
N LEU A 63 -9.24 -1.40 -5.21
CA LEU A 63 -8.34 -1.28 -6.36
C LEU A 63 -7.54 -2.55 -6.60
N ALA A 64 -6.95 -3.13 -5.55
CA ALA A 64 -6.17 -4.36 -5.66
C ALA A 64 -7.03 -5.55 -6.14
N VAL A 65 -8.25 -5.67 -5.60
CA VAL A 65 -9.20 -6.72 -6.03
C VAL A 65 -9.67 -6.49 -7.47
N THR A 66 -9.97 -5.25 -7.86
CA THR A 66 -10.37 -4.92 -9.23
C THR A 66 -9.28 -5.30 -10.23
N LEU A 67 -8.02 -4.91 -9.96
CA LEU A 67 -6.87 -5.30 -10.79
C LEU A 67 -6.73 -6.83 -10.91
N ALA A 68 -6.90 -7.56 -9.80
CA ALA A 68 -6.83 -9.01 -9.82
C ALA A 68 -7.97 -9.64 -10.64
N MET A 69 -9.18 -9.09 -10.55
CA MET A 69 -10.34 -9.53 -11.36
C MET A 69 -10.20 -9.25 -12.85
N GLU A 70 -9.43 -8.24 -13.24
CA GLU A 70 -9.06 -7.95 -14.63
C GLU A 70 -7.87 -8.82 -15.13
N GLY A 71 -7.39 -9.75 -14.30
CA GLY A 71 -6.39 -10.75 -14.67
C GLY A 71 -4.94 -10.36 -14.41
N TYR A 72 -4.68 -9.23 -13.75
CA TYR A 72 -3.35 -8.87 -13.29
C TYR A 72 -2.91 -9.73 -12.10
N ARG A 73 -1.63 -10.05 -12.02
CA ARG A 73 -1.01 -10.66 -10.82
C ARG A 73 -0.77 -9.56 -9.79
N VAL A 74 -1.51 -9.57 -8.70
CA VAL A 74 -1.54 -8.47 -7.73
C VAL A 74 -1.16 -8.92 -6.35
N GLY A 75 -0.31 -8.12 -5.68
CA GLY A 75 -0.02 -8.17 -4.26
C GLY A 75 -0.64 -6.97 -3.54
N LEU A 76 -1.16 -7.19 -2.35
CA LEU A 76 -1.63 -6.14 -1.44
C LEU A 76 -0.86 -6.24 -0.13
N MET A 77 -0.07 -5.24 0.16
CA MET A 77 0.72 -5.14 1.38
C MET A 77 0.08 -4.10 2.31
N ASP A 78 -0.36 -4.55 3.48
CA ASP A 78 -0.87 -3.68 4.55
C ASP A 78 0.29 -3.29 5.45
N ALA A 79 0.75 -2.06 5.30
CA ALA A 79 1.82 -1.46 6.09
C ALA A 79 1.28 -0.50 7.18
N ASP A 80 -0.04 -0.45 7.39
CA ASP A 80 -0.66 0.30 8.50
C ASP A 80 -0.55 -0.50 9.80
N ILE A 81 0.59 -0.36 10.46
CA ILE A 81 0.92 -1.11 11.68
C ILE A 81 -0.04 -0.76 12.84
N HIS A 82 -0.63 0.44 12.83
CA HIS A 82 -1.50 0.91 13.92
C HIS A 82 -2.94 0.45 13.79
N GLY A 83 -3.39 0.18 12.57
CA GLY A 83 -4.75 -0.23 12.28
C GLY A 83 -4.80 -1.14 11.05
N PRO A 84 -4.27 -2.38 11.14
CA PRO A 84 -4.21 -3.29 10.00
C PRO A 84 -5.60 -3.83 9.68
N ASN A 85 -6.34 -3.11 8.82
CA ASN A 85 -7.74 -3.39 8.51
C ASN A 85 -7.93 -4.30 7.29
N ILE A 86 -6.92 -4.48 6.45
CA ILE A 86 -7.03 -5.26 5.21
C ILE A 86 -7.45 -6.72 5.45
N PRO A 87 -6.88 -7.46 6.44
CA PRO A 87 -7.33 -8.82 6.72
C PRO A 87 -8.83 -8.90 7.00
N LYS A 88 -9.38 -7.95 7.77
CA LYS A 88 -10.82 -7.85 8.07
C LYS A 88 -11.63 -7.59 6.81
N MET A 89 -11.24 -6.58 6.02
CA MET A 89 -11.94 -6.20 4.78
C MET A 89 -11.96 -7.30 3.73
N MET A 90 -10.97 -8.22 3.79
CA MET A 90 -10.83 -9.37 2.88
C MET A 90 -11.44 -10.66 3.42
N GLY A 91 -11.89 -10.68 4.69
CA GLY A 91 -12.42 -11.89 5.34
C GLY A 91 -11.39 -12.99 5.56
N ILE A 92 -10.12 -12.62 5.74
CA ILE A 92 -8.98 -13.52 5.93
C ILE A 92 -8.25 -13.26 7.26
N GLU A 93 -8.92 -12.64 8.21
CA GLU A 93 -8.33 -12.23 9.49
C GLU A 93 -7.87 -13.40 10.36
N ASP A 94 -8.44 -14.58 10.15
CA ASP A 94 -8.08 -15.81 10.87
C ASP A 94 -7.03 -16.65 10.14
N GLU A 95 -6.67 -16.26 8.92
CA GLU A 95 -5.59 -16.88 8.14
C GLU A 95 -4.22 -16.53 8.71
N ARG A 96 -3.24 -17.39 8.44
CA ARG A 96 -1.84 -17.13 8.85
C ARG A 96 -0.89 -17.43 7.70
N PRO A 97 0.05 -16.51 7.40
CA PRO A 97 1.12 -16.75 6.42
C PRO A 97 1.93 -17.98 6.84
N SER A 98 2.28 -18.83 5.89
CA SER A 98 3.16 -19.95 6.13
C SER A 98 4.63 -19.58 5.94
N ALA A 99 5.52 -20.21 6.70
CA ALA A 99 6.95 -20.08 6.49
C ALA A 99 7.41 -21.13 5.46
N ALA A 100 8.17 -20.70 4.48
CA ALA A 100 8.89 -21.57 3.53
C ALA A 100 10.41 -21.39 3.69
N VAL A 101 11.18 -22.23 3.04
CA VAL A 101 12.66 -22.12 3.06
C VAL A 101 13.13 -20.76 2.54
N GLU A 102 12.39 -20.20 1.60
CA GLU A 102 12.72 -18.95 0.92
C GLU A 102 12.07 -17.70 1.58
N GLY A 103 11.36 -17.84 2.69
CA GLY A 103 10.73 -16.73 3.42
C GLY A 103 9.25 -16.96 3.72
N LEU A 104 8.49 -15.86 3.86
CA LEU A 104 7.07 -15.88 4.18
C LEU A 104 6.22 -16.02 2.91
N VAL A 105 5.29 -16.96 2.91
CA VAL A 105 4.30 -17.11 1.83
C VAL A 105 3.08 -16.25 2.16
N PRO A 106 2.73 -15.27 1.32
CA PRO A 106 1.56 -14.43 1.53
C PRO A 106 0.26 -15.24 1.42
N ILE A 107 -0.80 -14.74 2.04
CA ILE A 107 -2.13 -15.35 1.92
C ILE A 107 -2.63 -15.14 0.49
N SER A 108 -3.05 -16.23 -0.15
CA SER A 108 -3.69 -16.18 -1.48
C SER A 108 -5.20 -16.18 -1.34
N THR A 109 -5.85 -15.17 -1.87
CA THR A 109 -7.31 -15.06 -1.83
C THR A 109 -7.96 -15.82 -3.00
N PRO A 110 -9.27 -16.12 -2.92
CA PRO A 110 -10.00 -16.73 -4.04
C PRO A 110 -9.98 -15.93 -5.35
N TYR A 111 -9.61 -14.65 -5.27
CA TYR A 111 -9.54 -13.73 -6.43
C TYR A 111 -8.15 -13.70 -7.07
N GLY A 112 -7.22 -14.53 -6.62
CA GLY A 112 -5.84 -14.55 -7.09
C GLY A 112 -4.95 -13.45 -6.52
N LEU A 113 -5.47 -12.64 -5.58
CA LEU A 113 -4.73 -11.59 -4.90
C LEU A 113 -3.87 -12.19 -3.78
N LYS A 114 -2.60 -11.80 -3.71
CA LYS A 114 -1.69 -12.13 -2.61
C LYS A 114 -1.73 -11.03 -1.56
N VAL A 115 -1.95 -11.37 -0.29
CA VAL A 115 -2.07 -10.41 0.80
C VAL A 115 -1.04 -10.68 1.89
N MET A 116 -0.37 -9.61 2.34
CA MET A 116 0.47 -9.62 3.53
C MET A 116 0.11 -8.43 4.42
N SER A 117 -0.11 -8.69 5.70
CA SER A 117 -0.44 -7.67 6.71
C SER A 117 0.21 -8.03 8.04
N ILE A 118 0.58 -7.01 8.80
CA ILE A 118 1.00 -7.19 10.20
C ILE A 118 -0.13 -7.80 11.04
N GLY A 119 -1.39 -7.56 10.66
CA GLY A 119 -2.55 -8.13 11.34
C GLY A 119 -2.52 -9.64 11.48
N PHE A 120 -1.86 -10.35 10.57
CA PHE A 120 -1.71 -11.81 10.64
C PHE A 120 -0.79 -12.31 11.76
N PHE A 121 0.03 -11.43 12.33
CA PHE A 121 1.01 -11.77 13.38
C PHE A 121 0.57 -11.31 14.76
N LEU A 122 -0.59 -10.66 14.87
CA LEU A 122 -1.17 -10.26 16.14
C LEU A 122 -1.73 -11.48 16.88
N GLN A 123 -1.49 -11.56 18.20
CA GLN A 123 -2.05 -12.62 19.03
C GLN A 123 -3.53 -12.37 19.35
N SER A 124 -3.90 -11.10 19.51
CA SER A 124 -5.28 -10.66 19.69
C SER A 124 -5.57 -9.47 18.78
N LYS A 125 -6.83 -9.35 18.33
CA LYS A 125 -7.31 -8.20 17.53
C LYS A 125 -7.30 -6.90 18.35
N ASP A 126 -7.30 -7.01 19.67
CA ASP A 126 -7.29 -5.88 20.62
C ASP A 126 -5.88 -5.54 21.11
N ASP A 127 -4.85 -6.22 20.63
CA ASP A 127 -3.48 -5.94 21.05
C ASP A 127 -3.01 -4.58 20.52
N ALA A 128 -2.75 -3.68 21.47
CA ALA A 128 -2.09 -2.40 21.15
C ALA A 128 -0.59 -2.61 20.98
N ILE A 129 -0.12 -2.56 19.74
CA ILE A 129 1.30 -2.72 19.45
C ILE A 129 2.01 -1.37 19.61
N ILE A 130 2.95 -1.29 20.55
CA ILE A 130 3.83 -0.14 20.70
C ILE A 130 5.09 -0.38 19.87
N TRP A 131 5.03 -0.07 18.58
CA TRP A 131 6.18 -0.17 17.71
C TRP A 131 6.90 1.17 17.59
N ARG A 132 8.20 1.16 17.87
CA ARG A 132 9.09 2.31 17.66
C ARG A 132 9.68 2.27 16.25
N GLY A 133 10.15 3.42 15.74
CA GLY A 133 10.63 3.60 14.36
C GLY A 133 11.50 2.46 13.81
N PRO A 134 12.56 1.99 14.52
CA PRO A 134 13.41 0.91 14.03
C PRO A 134 12.68 -0.43 13.78
N LEU A 135 11.69 -0.76 14.62
CA LEU A 135 10.90 -1.97 14.45
C LEU A 135 9.98 -1.89 13.24
N LYS A 136 9.39 -0.72 12.98
CA LYS A 136 8.56 -0.48 11.80
C LYS A 136 9.39 -0.59 10.52
N HIS A 137 10.56 0.02 10.50
CA HIS A 137 11.49 -0.07 9.38
C HIS A 137 11.87 -1.54 9.07
N ASN A 138 12.23 -2.31 10.09
CA ASN A 138 12.57 -3.72 9.93
C ASN A 138 11.39 -4.55 9.42
N LEU A 139 10.18 -4.31 9.90
CA LEU A 139 8.98 -5.00 9.42
C LEU A 139 8.73 -4.71 7.93
N ILE A 140 8.79 -3.45 7.53
CA ILE A 140 8.63 -3.07 6.12
C ILE A 140 9.72 -3.73 5.26
N LYS A 141 10.98 -3.70 5.74
CA LYS A 141 12.10 -4.39 5.07
C LYS A 141 11.82 -5.89 4.91
N GLN A 142 11.29 -6.55 5.96
CA GLN A 142 10.91 -7.96 5.90
C GLN A 142 9.76 -8.20 4.92
N PHE A 143 8.72 -7.37 4.91
CA PHE A 143 7.60 -7.53 3.98
C PHE A 143 8.00 -7.33 2.52
N LEU A 144 8.95 -6.46 2.25
CA LEU A 144 9.49 -6.27 0.90
C LEU A 144 10.50 -7.37 0.54
N GLY A 145 11.37 -7.77 1.49
CA GLY A 145 12.51 -8.66 1.25
C GLY A 145 12.26 -10.13 1.54
N ASP A 146 11.47 -10.49 2.57
CA ASP A 146 11.30 -11.88 3.01
C ASP A 146 9.99 -12.50 2.54
N VAL A 147 8.99 -11.70 2.12
CA VAL A 147 7.76 -12.24 1.55
C VAL A 147 7.98 -12.74 0.13
N HIS A 148 7.55 -13.97 -0.13
CA HIS A 148 7.63 -14.60 -1.45
C HIS A 148 6.49 -14.11 -2.37
N TRP A 149 6.61 -12.87 -2.83
CA TRP A 149 5.62 -12.27 -3.73
C TRP A 149 5.56 -12.98 -5.09
N GLY A 150 6.71 -13.49 -5.58
CA GLY A 150 6.84 -14.00 -6.94
C GLY A 150 6.73 -12.89 -7.99
N GLU A 151 6.41 -13.28 -9.22
CA GLU A 151 6.16 -12.29 -10.27
C GLU A 151 4.81 -11.62 -10.07
N LEU A 152 4.80 -10.28 -9.99
CA LEU A 152 3.58 -9.47 -9.90
C LEU A 152 3.58 -8.39 -10.98
N ASP A 153 2.37 -8.10 -11.49
CA ASP A 153 2.15 -6.92 -12.32
C ASP A 153 1.99 -5.68 -11.43
N PHE A 154 1.31 -5.81 -10.29
CA PHE A 154 1.14 -4.73 -9.31
C PHE A 154 1.40 -5.19 -7.87
N LEU A 155 2.08 -4.35 -7.10
CA LEU A 155 2.11 -4.39 -5.64
C LEU A 155 1.49 -3.10 -5.12
N ILE A 156 0.31 -3.20 -4.52
CA ILE A 156 -0.37 -2.09 -3.86
C ILE A 156 0.05 -2.10 -2.38
N VAL A 157 0.58 -0.98 -1.91
CA VAL A 157 1.06 -0.83 -0.53
C VAL A 157 0.19 0.18 0.20
N ASP A 158 -0.64 -0.30 1.12
CA ASP A 158 -1.48 0.52 1.97
C ASP A 158 -0.67 1.04 3.16
N LEU A 159 -0.51 2.36 3.25
CA LEU A 159 0.32 3.03 4.25
C LEU A 159 -0.51 3.55 5.43
N PRO A 160 0.05 3.75 6.62
CA PRO A 160 -0.63 4.52 7.66
C PRO A 160 -0.96 5.94 7.20
N PRO A 161 -1.95 6.60 7.82
CA PRO A 161 -2.30 7.97 7.49
C PRO A 161 -1.17 8.95 7.86
N GLY A 162 -1.04 10.02 7.07
CA GLY A 162 -0.03 11.07 7.30
C GLY A 162 1.24 10.87 6.47
N THR A 163 2.29 11.61 6.86
CA THR A 163 3.61 11.64 6.20
C THR A 163 4.66 11.01 7.13
N GLY A 164 4.41 9.77 7.53
CA GLY A 164 5.24 9.05 8.49
C GLY A 164 6.49 8.39 7.87
N ASP A 165 7.27 7.77 8.76
CA ASP A 165 8.52 7.07 8.40
C ASP A 165 8.29 5.87 7.48
N GLU A 166 7.07 5.30 7.47
CA GLU A 166 6.73 4.14 6.67
C GLU A 166 6.83 4.44 5.16
N ALA A 167 6.30 5.59 4.73
CA ALA A 167 6.39 6.02 3.33
C ALA A 167 7.85 6.31 2.93
N LEU A 168 8.63 6.95 3.80
CA LEU A 168 10.05 7.18 3.60
C LEU A 168 10.80 5.84 3.47
N THR A 169 10.51 4.89 4.36
CA THR A 169 11.14 3.56 4.35
C THR A 169 10.88 2.83 3.04
N ILE A 170 9.62 2.84 2.55
CA ILE A 170 9.28 2.19 1.28
C ILE A 170 9.97 2.88 0.12
N ALA A 171 9.99 4.22 0.10
CA ALA A 171 10.68 4.99 -0.95
C ALA A 171 12.19 4.68 -1.01
N GLN A 172 12.81 4.41 0.14
CA GLN A 172 14.23 4.06 0.23
C GLN A 172 14.52 2.59 -0.12
N LEU A 173 13.62 1.67 0.25
CA LEU A 173 13.85 0.23 0.13
C LEU A 173 13.31 -0.36 -1.18
N ALA A 174 12.24 0.20 -1.75
CA ALA A 174 11.61 -0.33 -2.96
C ALA A 174 12.22 0.32 -4.21
N PRO A 175 13.14 -0.36 -4.94
CA PRO A 175 13.70 0.17 -6.17
C PRO A 175 12.61 0.28 -7.24
N ASN A 176 12.73 1.29 -8.11
CA ASN A 176 11.78 1.53 -9.21
C ASN A 176 10.33 1.60 -8.74
N LEU A 177 10.10 2.35 -7.66
CA LEU A 177 8.75 2.64 -7.17
C LEU A 177 7.99 3.42 -8.24
N SER A 178 6.82 2.91 -8.68
CA SER A 178 6.02 3.57 -9.72
C SER A 178 5.44 4.88 -9.24
N GLY A 179 5.09 4.98 -7.96
CA GLY A 179 4.66 6.23 -7.36
C GLY A 179 3.67 6.06 -6.22
N ALA A 180 3.00 7.16 -5.89
CA ALA A 180 2.01 7.22 -4.82
C ALA A 180 0.66 7.75 -5.30
N VAL A 181 -0.41 7.08 -4.88
CA VAL A 181 -1.80 7.52 -4.98
C VAL A 181 -2.20 8.18 -3.67
N ILE A 182 -2.80 9.37 -3.74
CA ILE A 182 -3.23 10.11 -2.55
C ILE A 182 -4.75 10.05 -2.46
N VAL A 183 -5.27 9.46 -1.38
CA VAL A 183 -6.71 9.39 -1.10
C VAL A 183 -7.11 10.52 -0.17
N THR A 184 -8.16 11.25 -0.53
CA THR A 184 -8.73 12.35 0.27
C THR A 184 -10.25 12.32 0.22
N THR A 185 -10.90 13.09 1.09
CA THR A 185 -12.32 13.43 0.98
C THR A 185 -12.46 14.87 0.49
N PRO A 186 -13.64 15.31 -0.02
CA PRO A 186 -13.83 16.64 -0.59
C PRO A 186 -13.62 17.81 0.37
N GLN A 187 -13.73 17.57 1.69
CA GLN A 187 -13.69 18.60 2.72
C GLN A 187 -12.36 19.38 2.72
N ASP A 188 -12.41 20.69 2.90
CA ASP A 188 -11.22 21.57 2.92
C ASP A 188 -10.15 21.10 3.91
N VAL A 189 -10.54 20.65 5.11
CA VAL A 189 -9.60 20.13 6.10
C VAL A 189 -8.84 18.90 5.57
N ALA A 190 -9.53 18.00 4.87
CA ALA A 190 -8.89 16.80 4.30
C ALA A 190 -7.99 17.16 3.12
N THR A 191 -8.42 18.07 2.27
CA THR A 191 -7.64 18.51 1.11
C THR A 191 -6.37 19.28 1.53
N MET A 192 -6.40 20.04 2.64
CA MET A 192 -5.20 20.65 3.21
C MET A 192 -4.14 19.60 3.59
N ASP A 193 -4.55 18.50 4.21
CA ASP A 193 -3.62 17.44 4.59
C ASP A 193 -3.17 16.61 3.37
N ALA A 194 -4.04 16.39 2.40
CA ALA A 194 -3.68 15.75 1.13
C ALA A 194 -2.61 16.55 0.37
N ARG A 195 -2.66 17.90 0.39
CA ARG A 195 -1.60 18.76 -0.16
C ARG A 195 -0.24 18.50 0.49
N LYS A 196 -0.21 18.32 1.82
CA LYS A 196 1.03 17.99 2.53
C LYS A 196 1.58 16.64 2.08
N SER A 197 0.70 15.64 1.88
CA SER A 197 1.12 14.33 1.37
C SER A 197 1.68 14.41 -0.05
N VAL A 198 1.04 15.15 -0.96
CA VAL A 198 1.58 15.38 -2.31
C VAL A 198 2.96 16.02 -2.25
N LYS A 199 3.12 17.12 -1.45
CA LYS A 199 4.40 17.81 -1.30
C LYS A 199 5.48 16.94 -0.66
N PHE A 200 5.09 16.07 0.27
CA PHE A 200 5.99 15.11 0.89
C PHE A 200 6.53 14.11 -0.13
N ILE A 201 5.65 13.49 -0.93
CA ILE A 201 6.04 12.55 -1.99
C ILE A 201 6.92 13.21 -3.04
N GLN A 202 6.60 14.44 -3.46
CA GLN A 202 7.45 15.22 -4.37
C GLN A 202 8.85 15.47 -3.80
N LYS A 203 8.97 15.72 -2.48
CA LYS A 203 10.27 15.87 -1.82
C LYS A 203 11.09 14.58 -1.73
N LEU A 204 10.43 13.43 -1.77
CA LEU A 204 11.07 12.12 -1.84
C LEU A 204 11.47 11.75 -3.28
N GLU A 205 11.23 12.62 -4.24
CA GLU A 205 11.46 12.37 -5.68
C GLU A 205 10.69 11.14 -6.20
N VAL A 206 9.57 10.82 -5.55
CA VAL A 206 8.66 9.74 -5.93
C VAL A 206 7.54 10.33 -6.80
N PRO A 207 7.19 9.71 -7.94
CA PRO A 207 6.08 10.17 -8.77
C PRO A 207 4.75 10.18 -8.00
N VAL A 208 3.95 11.23 -8.20
CA VAL A 208 2.56 11.27 -7.73
C VAL A 208 1.68 10.73 -8.85
N LEU A 209 1.19 9.50 -8.69
CA LEU A 209 0.32 8.84 -9.67
C LEU A 209 -1.03 9.52 -9.79
N GLY A 210 -1.49 10.14 -8.71
CA GLY A 210 -2.67 10.98 -8.74
C GLY A 210 -3.42 11.03 -7.42
N ILE A 211 -4.55 11.77 -7.47
CA ILE A 211 -5.45 11.96 -6.33
C ILE A 211 -6.76 11.24 -6.60
N ILE A 212 -7.25 10.50 -5.60
CA ILE A 212 -8.59 9.91 -5.55
C ILE A 212 -9.40 10.69 -4.53
N GLU A 213 -10.54 11.23 -4.96
CA GLU A 213 -11.51 11.83 -4.05
C GLU A 213 -12.52 10.76 -3.62
N ASN A 214 -12.37 10.25 -2.42
CA ASN A 214 -13.30 9.29 -1.84
C ASN A 214 -14.41 10.02 -1.06
N MET A 215 -15.54 9.36 -0.85
CA MET A 215 -16.75 9.92 -0.18
C MET A 215 -17.27 11.19 -0.87
N SER A 216 -17.21 11.23 -2.19
CA SER A 216 -17.60 12.35 -3.04
C SER A 216 -19.11 12.32 -3.32
N GLY A 217 -19.89 12.81 -2.38
CA GLY A 217 -21.36 12.76 -2.43
C GLY A 217 -21.92 11.35 -2.21
N MET A 218 -23.24 11.25 -2.18
CA MET A 218 -24.01 10.02 -2.01
C MET A 218 -25.30 10.09 -2.85
N ILE A 219 -25.75 8.97 -3.35
CA ILE A 219 -27.13 8.88 -3.90
C ILE A 219 -28.03 8.31 -2.80
N CYS A 220 -29.09 9.03 -2.45
CA CYS A 220 -30.06 8.57 -1.48
C CYS A 220 -30.71 7.25 -1.94
N PRO A 221 -30.65 6.17 -1.15
CA PRO A 221 -31.22 4.89 -1.57
C PRO A 221 -32.75 4.93 -1.73
N HIS A 222 -33.42 5.87 -1.06
CA HIS A 222 -34.88 6.01 -1.09
C HIS A 222 -35.36 7.00 -2.16
N SER A 223 -34.93 8.28 -2.08
CA SER A 223 -35.38 9.32 -3.02
C SER A 223 -34.62 9.31 -4.36
N LYS A 224 -33.48 8.61 -4.43
CA LYS A 224 -32.55 8.64 -5.58
C LYS A 224 -31.93 10.01 -5.86
N GLU A 225 -32.10 10.96 -4.97
CA GLU A 225 -31.54 12.30 -5.07
C GLU A 225 -30.09 12.32 -4.57
N PRO A 226 -29.22 13.16 -5.17
CA PRO A 226 -27.85 13.34 -4.69
C PRO A 226 -27.82 14.09 -3.37
N ILE A 227 -26.99 13.60 -2.43
CA ILE A 227 -26.76 14.22 -1.13
C ILE A 227 -25.26 14.54 -1.01
N ASP A 228 -24.96 15.80 -0.71
CA ASP A 228 -23.59 16.26 -0.51
C ASP A 228 -23.23 16.30 0.98
N LEU A 229 -22.86 15.13 1.55
CA LEU A 229 -22.50 15.04 2.96
C LEU A 229 -21.17 15.74 3.27
N PHE A 230 -20.19 15.60 2.40
CA PHE A 230 -18.84 16.14 2.59
C PHE A 230 -18.42 17.12 1.48
N GLY A 231 -19.33 17.50 0.60
CA GLY A 231 -19.07 18.29 -0.59
C GLY A 231 -18.59 17.45 -1.77
N LYS A 232 -18.10 18.12 -2.81
CA LYS A 232 -17.58 17.51 -4.04
C LYS A 232 -16.47 18.36 -4.65
N GLY A 233 -15.52 17.71 -5.35
CA GLY A 233 -14.55 18.37 -6.21
C GLY A 233 -13.32 18.95 -5.49
N GLY A 234 -13.21 18.82 -4.17
CA GLY A 234 -12.04 19.28 -3.43
C GLY A 234 -10.74 18.58 -3.86
N GLY A 235 -10.81 17.26 -4.09
CA GLY A 235 -9.69 16.47 -4.59
C GLY A 235 -9.27 16.85 -5.99
N LYS A 236 -10.23 17.09 -6.90
CA LYS A 236 -9.93 17.57 -8.25
C LYS A 236 -9.28 18.95 -8.22
N LYS A 237 -9.82 19.87 -7.42
CA LYS A 237 -9.27 21.21 -7.27
C LYS A 237 -7.79 21.20 -6.85
N ILE A 238 -7.42 20.38 -5.85
CA ILE A 238 -6.02 20.30 -5.42
C ILE A 238 -5.14 19.58 -6.46
N ALA A 239 -5.68 18.61 -7.21
CA ALA A 239 -4.95 17.98 -8.30
C ALA A 239 -4.58 19.01 -9.38
N ASP A 240 -5.55 19.81 -9.81
CA ASP A 240 -5.35 20.87 -10.80
C ASP A 240 -4.34 21.92 -10.29
N GLU A 241 -4.45 22.38 -9.03
CA GLU A 241 -3.56 23.38 -8.44
C GLU A 241 -2.11 22.89 -8.23
N LEU A 242 -1.92 21.60 -8.00
CA LEU A 242 -0.61 20.98 -7.79
C LEU A 242 -0.03 20.37 -9.07
N ALA A 243 -0.76 20.46 -10.19
CA ALA A 243 -0.40 19.88 -11.48
C ALA A 243 -0.08 18.37 -11.38
N VAL A 244 -0.91 17.62 -10.63
CA VAL A 244 -0.84 16.15 -10.52
C VAL A 244 -2.11 15.52 -11.10
N PRO A 245 -2.07 14.27 -11.57
CA PRO A 245 -3.25 13.61 -12.11
C PRO A 245 -4.40 13.54 -11.11
N PHE A 246 -5.64 13.66 -11.60
CA PHE A 246 -6.85 13.33 -10.86
C PHE A 246 -7.39 11.99 -11.38
N LEU A 247 -7.37 10.96 -10.55
CA LEU A 247 -7.76 9.61 -10.95
C LEU A 247 -9.28 9.40 -10.95
N GLY A 248 -10.00 10.16 -10.12
CA GLY A 248 -11.46 10.08 -10.08
C GLY A 248 -12.06 10.31 -8.71
N SER A 249 -13.40 10.26 -8.67
CA SER A 249 -14.20 10.41 -7.45
C SER A 249 -14.97 9.12 -7.18
N ILE A 250 -14.98 8.65 -5.93
CA ILE A 250 -15.73 7.50 -5.46
C ILE A 250 -16.83 8.03 -4.51
N PRO A 251 -18.12 7.80 -4.78
CA PRO A 251 -19.19 8.24 -3.91
C PRO A 251 -19.24 7.43 -2.61
N ILE A 252 -19.97 7.95 -1.63
CA ILE A 252 -20.35 7.19 -0.43
C ILE A 252 -21.35 6.12 -0.86
N ASP A 253 -21.07 4.88 -0.46
CA ASP A 253 -21.92 3.74 -0.72
C ASP A 253 -22.08 2.91 0.56
N ILE A 254 -23.33 2.69 0.96
CA ILE A 254 -23.65 1.92 2.17
C ILE A 254 -23.24 0.46 2.00
N ASP A 255 -23.42 -0.09 0.80
CA ASP A 255 -23.06 -1.48 0.52
C ASP A 255 -21.53 -1.68 0.54
N MET A 256 -20.76 -0.66 0.12
CA MET A 256 -19.29 -0.70 0.24
C MET A 256 -18.84 -0.76 1.71
N ARG A 257 -19.48 0.00 2.58
CA ARG A 257 -19.21 -0.07 4.04
C ARG A 257 -19.56 -1.44 4.59
N ILE A 258 -20.79 -1.93 4.32
CA ILE A 258 -21.26 -3.24 4.80
C ILE A 258 -20.33 -4.34 4.31
N ALA A 259 -19.95 -4.32 3.04
CA ALA A 259 -19.06 -5.32 2.44
C ALA A 259 -17.70 -5.38 3.16
N GLY A 260 -17.12 -4.22 3.49
CA GLY A 260 -15.88 -4.14 4.26
C GLY A 260 -16.01 -4.74 5.67
N ASP A 261 -17.11 -4.45 6.38
CA ASP A 261 -17.40 -4.98 7.72
C ASP A 261 -17.62 -6.52 7.69
N GLU A 262 -18.21 -7.04 6.60
CA GLU A 262 -18.49 -8.47 6.39
C GLU A 262 -17.28 -9.25 5.83
N GLY A 263 -16.15 -8.59 5.56
CA GLY A 263 -14.97 -9.24 5.00
C GLY A 263 -15.14 -9.69 3.54
N ARG A 264 -15.95 -8.98 2.78
CA ARG A 264 -16.22 -9.25 1.36
C ARG A 264 -15.99 -7.98 0.56
N PRO A 265 -14.88 -7.83 -0.17
CA PRO A 265 -14.61 -6.64 -0.94
C PRO A 265 -15.79 -6.27 -1.84
N PHE A 266 -16.19 -5.00 -1.81
CA PHE A 266 -17.40 -4.50 -2.46
C PHE A 266 -17.44 -4.83 -3.97
N ILE A 267 -16.29 -4.71 -4.62
CA ILE A 267 -16.18 -4.86 -6.08
C ILE A 267 -16.50 -6.27 -6.58
N ILE A 268 -16.46 -7.30 -5.71
CA ILE A 268 -16.73 -8.68 -6.07
C ILE A 268 -18.20 -8.89 -6.46
N ARG A 269 -19.10 -8.14 -5.85
CA ARG A 269 -20.52 -8.15 -6.20
C ARG A 269 -20.73 -7.27 -7.43
N ARG A 270 -20.25 -7.74 -8.60
CA ARG A 270 -20.48 -7.04 -9.87
C ARG A 270 -21.96 -6.66 -9.99
N GLY A 271 -22.26 -5.37 -9.86
CA GLY A 271 -23.60 -4.80 -9.91
C GLY A 271 -23.58 -3.49 -10.69
N ASN A 272 -24.75 -3.03 -11.14
CA ASN A 272 -24.89 -1.73 -11.81
C ASN A 272 -24.98 -0.61 -10.75
N SER A 273 -23.95 -0.46 -9.88
CA SER A 273 -23.92 0.64 -8.92
C SER A 273 -23.00 1.75 -9.44
N PRO A 274 -23.38 3.02 -9.29
CA PRO A 274 -22.51 4.15 -9.65
C PRO A 274 -21.14 4.09 -8.97
N THR A 275 -21.08 3.52 -7.78
CA THR A 275 -19.84 3.34 -7.02
C THR A 275 -18.93 2.30 -7.66
N TRP A 276 -19.51 1.21 -8.18
CA TRP A 276 -18.75 0.20 -8.90
C TRP A 276 -18.10 0.79 -10.15
N GLU A 277 -18.88 1.51 -10.98
CA GLU A 277 -18.35 2.21 -12.16
C GLU A 277 -17.28 3.26 -11.80
N ALA A 278 -17.42 3.92 -10.65
CA ALA A 278 -16.45 4.91 -10.18
C ALA A 278 -15.12 4.25 -9.81
N VAL A 279 -15.14 3.11 -9.12
CA VAL A 279 -13.93 2.35 -8.78
C VAL A 279 -13.24 1.83 -10.04
N ASP A 280 -14.01 1.32 -10.99
CA ASP A 280 -13.51 0.82 -12.27
C ASP A 280 -12.79 1.93 -13.07
N LYS A 281 -13.42 3.11 -13.20
CA LYS A 281 -12.81 4.28 -13.85
C LYS A 281 -11.52 4.76 -13.14
N VAL A 282 -11.49 4.70 -11.81
CA VAL A 282 -10.29 5.04 -11.04
C VAL A 282 -9.17 4.04 -11.32
N MET A 283 -9.48 2.75 -11.40
CA MET A 283 -8.52 1.71 -11.78
C MET A 283 -7.97 1.94 -13.20
N GLU A 284 -8.84 2.16 -14.19
CA GLU A 284 -8.42 2.46 -15.57
C GLU A 284 -7.49 3.69 -15.63
N ALA A 285 -7.85 4.75 -14.89
CA ALA A 285 -7.04 5.95 -14.81
C ALA A 285 -5.67 5.68 -14.19
N LEU A 286 -5.62 4.85 -13.12
CA LEU A 286 -4.36 4.44 -12.49
C LEU A 286 -3.48 3.65 -13.46
N ILE A 287 -4.03 2.64 -14.15
CA ILE A 287 -3.30 1.84 -15.14
C ILE A 287 -2.71 2.75 -16.22
N LYS A 288 -3.52 3.65 -16.77
CA LYS A 288 -3.07 4.60 -17.80
C LYS A 288 -1.92 5.48 -17.34
N VAL A 289 -1.91 5.91 -16.07
CA VAL A 289 -0.81 6.74 -15.53
C VAL A 289 0.45 5.91 -15.28
N VAL A 290 0.30 4.65 -14.92
CA VAL A 290 1.44 3.78 -14.56
C VAL A 290 2.08 3.14 -15.79
N GLU A 291 1.32 2.90 -16.86
CA GLU A 291 1.80 2.25 -18.09
C GLU A 291 2.14 3.23 -19.22
N GLY A 292 1.65 4.47 -19.13
CA GLY A 292 1.83 5.54 -20.15
C GLY A 292 3.02 6.38 -19.90
#